data_7f402517b63e4716a338a01c5f178f5c
#
_entry.id   7f402517b63e4716a338a01c5f178f5c
#
_cell.length_a   1.000
_cell.length_b   1.000
_cell.length_c   1.000
_cell.angle_alpha   90.00
_cell.angle_beta   90.00
_cell.angle_gamma   90.00
#
_symmetry.space_group_name_H-M   'P 1'
#
loop_
_entity.id
_entity.type
_entity.pdbx_description
1 polymer ?
#
loop_
_entity_poly.entity_id
_entity_poly.type
_entity_poly.pdbx_seq_one_letter_code
_entity_poly.pdbx_strand_id
1 'polypeptide(L)'
;MIGIIFTVLTVFAIIVLTYKRISKDKFKIIKEIIDDVNEQYKNILKSRARYKNTLQWFIYLISQVFIAFAIVSTTFIQLLKYIDQSQTLILKVTVVGLFFVAIYFVVGICLIYINQIYKFLYEIEDTTTKTDLLISYFIISVYMTVLVIFPKQFRENYKSGLVGAFVSYYLNLKALVKIMRSPHIADFESEGRIGIKSIRMVAVILLAMVIISLFLAVCFVNSSGWGVYIGNPTFFDLFYYTVITFATFGYGDIVPISPAAKFMSMLISMTSILCLTIFMSSILGYEEEDDY
;
A
#
# COMPACT_ATOMS: atom_id res chain seq x y z
N MET A 1 28.47 -19.79 10.37
CA MET A 1 28.58 -20.67 9.17
C MET A 1 27.60 -21.82 9.21
N ILE A 2 27.55 -22.61 10.29
CA ILE A 2 26.62 -23.77 10.43
C ILE A 2 25.14 -23.37 10.32
N GLY A 3 24.72 -22.25 10.92
CA GLY A 3 23.31 -21.80 10.86
C GLY A 3 22.85 -21.40 9.46
N ILE A 4 23.73 -20.82 8.64
CA ILE A 4 23.40 -20.43 7.25
C ILE A 4 23.26 -21.66 6.36
N ILE A 5 24.14 -22.67 6.57
CA ILE A 5 24.05 -23.95 5.86
C ILE A 5 22.75 -24.67 6.22
N PHE A 6 22.35 -24.59 7.49
CA PHE A 6 21.10 -25.20 7.97
C PHE A 6 19.86 -24.49 7.40
N THR A 7 19.85 -23.15 7.35
CA THR A 7 18.76 -22.38 6.70
C THR A 7 18.69 -22.62 5.20
N VAL A 8 19.81 -22.66 4.49
CA VAL A 8 19.84 -22.98 3.06
C VAL A 8 19.37 -24.40 2.81
N LEU A 9 19.80 -25.38 3.63
CA LEU A 9 19.34 -26.77 3.53
C LEU A 9 17.85 -26.92 3.86
N THR A 10 17.33 -26.20 4.86
CA THR A 10 15.89 -26.22 5.17
C THR A 10 15.07 -25.57 4.08
N VAL A 11 15.49 -24.42 3.53
CA VAL A 11 14.83 -23.78 2.40
C VAL A 11 14.89 -24.67 1.15
N PHE A 12 16.05 -25.28 0.86
CA PHE A 12 16.20 -26.23 -0.24
C PHE A 12 15.34 -27.49 -0.04
N ALA A 13 15.30 -28.05 1.17
CA ALA A 13 14.43 -29.19 1.51
C ALA A 13 12.94 -28.83 1.37
N ILE A 14 12.53 -27.63 1.81
CA ILE A 14 11.17 -27.11 1.63
C ILE A 14 10.86 -26.96 0.13
N ILE A 15 11.77 -26.40 -0.66
CA ILE A 15 11.62 -26.26 -2.12
C ILE A 15 11.51 -27.65 -2.78
N VAL A 16 12.35 -28.63 -2.43
CA VAL A 16 12.31 -29.98 -2.98
C VAL A 16 11.05 -30.73 -2.56
N LEU A 17 10.62 -30.60 -1.30
CA LEU A 17 9.38 -31.21 -0.80
C LEU A 17 8.13 -30.57 -1.41
N THR A 18 8.14 -29.26 -1.60
CA THR A 18 7.06 -28.55 -2.31
C THR A 18 7.07 -28.85 -3.80
N TYR A 19 8.24 -28.95 -4.43
CA TYR A 19 8.38 -29.34 -5.84
C TYR A 19 7.80 -30.75 -6.10
N LYS A 20 8.09 -31.71 -5.21
CA LYS A 20 7.52 -33.08 -5.28
C LYS A 20 6.00 -33.14 -5.07
N ARG A 21 5.43 -32.10 -4.40
CA ARG A 21 4.00 -31.96 -4.10
C ARG A 21 3.26 -31.00 -5.05
N ILE A 22 4.01 -30.32 -5.91
CA ILE A 22 3.44 -29.39 -6.91
C ILE A 22 2.85 -30.23 -8.04
N SER A 23 1.52 -30.34 -8.07
CA SER A 23 0.79 -30.87 -9.21
C SER A 23 1.03 -30.00 -10.45
N LYS A 24 0.81 -30.55 -11.66
CA LYS A 24 0.95 -29.81 -12.94
C LYS A 24 0.15 -28.48 -12.93
N ASP A 25 -0.94 -28.41 -12.17
CA ASP A 25 -1.78 -27.21 -12.03
C ASP A 25 -1.07 -26.04 -11.32
N LYS A 26 -0.21 -26.35 -10.32
CA LYS A 26 0.54 -25.29 -9.63
C LYS A 26 1.67 -24.72 -10.49
N PHE A 27 2.27 -25.53 -11.37
CA PHE A 27 3.26 -25.04 -12.33
C PHE A 27 2.63 -24.09 -13.35
N LYS A 28 1.37 -24.35 -13.72
CA LYS A 28 0.56 -23.47 -14.56
C LYS A 28 0.34 -22.12 -13.88
N ILE A 29 -0.01 -22.12 -12.59
CA ILE A 29 -0.20 -20.88 -11.79
C ILE A 29 1.08 -20.04 -11.72
N ILE A 30 2.24 -20.68 -11.50
CA ILE A 30 3.54 -19.97 -11.47
C ILE A 30 3.84 -19.34 -12.83
N LYS A 31 3.57 -20.07 -13.92
CA LYS A 31 3.75 -19.57 -15.29
C LYS A 31 2.80 -18.39 -15.57
N GLU A 32 1.54 -18.49 -15.17
CA GLU A 32 0.57 -17.40 -15.29
C GLU A 32 1.04 -16.14 -14.54
N ILE A 33 1.55 -16.27 -13.30
CA ILE A 33 2.12 -15.14 -12.55
C ILE A 33 3.31 -14.51 -13.29
N ILE A 34 4.21 -15.32 -13.86
CA ILE A 34 5.36 -14.82 -14.63
C ILE A 34 4.90 -14.09 -15.88
N ASP A 35 3.93 -14.64 -16.58
CA ASP A 35 3.38 -14.05 -17.80
C ASP A 35 2.64 -12.75 -17.47
N ASP A 36 1.85 -12.71 -16.38
CA ASP A 36 1.18 -11.51 -15.88
C ASP A 36 2.18 -10.40 -15.49
N VAL A 37 3.26 -10.74 -14.78
CA VAL A 37 4.32 -9.79 -14.44
C VAL A 37 4.98 -9.23 -15.71
N ASN A 38 5.33 -10.09 -16.68
CA ASN A 38 5.93 -9.66 -17.93
C ASN A 38 4.98 -8.77 -18.76
N GLU A 39 3.69 -9.10 -18.77
CA GLU A 39 2.67 -8.28 -19.43
C GLU A 39 2.52 -6.90 -18.77
N GLN A 40 2.60 -6.80 -17.46
CA GLN A 40 2.55 -5.50 -16.77
C GLN A 40 3.73 -4.61 -17.15
N TYR A 41 4.95 -5.15 -17.21
CA TYR A 41 6.11 -4.36 -17.66
C TYR A 41 5.96 -3.85 -19.11
N LYS A 42 5.36 -4.64 -20.00
CA LYS A 42 5.06 -4.21 -21.38
C LYS A 42 3.95 -3.16 -21.43
N ASN A 43 2.93 -3.30 -20.57
CA ASN A 43 1.75 -2.43 -20.56
C ASN A 43 2.01 -1.05 -19.96
N ILE A 44 2.99 -0.89 -19.07
CA ILE A 44 3.39 0.43 -18.53
C ILE A 44 3.73 1.41 -19.66
N LEU A 45 4.45 0.96 -20.68
CA LEU A 45 4.83 1.81 -21.81
C LEU A 45 3.69 2.01 -22.82
N LYS A 46 2.75 1.06 -22.92
CA LYS A 46 1.60 1.13 -23.84
C LYS A 46 0.40 1.89 -23.25
N SER A 47 0.37 2.15 -21.96
CA SER A 47 -0.79 2.71 -21.27
C SER A 47 -1.15 4.15 -21.69
N ARG A 48 -0.24 4.88 -22.36
CA ARG A 48 -0.47 6.27 -22.81
C ARG A 48 -1.75 6.44 -23.66
N ALA A 49 -2.13 5.45 -24.44
CA ALA A 49 -3.32 5.51 -25.30
C ALA A 49 -4.66 5.45 -24.52
N ARG A 50 -4.63 5.03 -23.26
CA ARG A 50 -5.80 4.81 -22.40
C ARG A 50 -6.16 6.03 -21.54
N TYR A 51 -5.29 7.05 -21.49
CA TYR A 51 -5.50 8.25 -20.65
C TYR A 51 -6.10 9.38 -21.48
N LYS A 52 -7.31 9.80 -21.16
CA LYS A 52 -7.96 11.00 -21.71
C LYS A 52 -7.22 12.29 -21.31
N ASN A 53 -6.50 12.27 -20.16
CA ASN A 53 -5.81 13.45 -19.64
C ASN A 53 -4.32 13.13 -19.38
N THR A 54 -3.45 13.84 -20.09
CA THR A 54 -1.99 13.67 -20.01
C THR A 54 -1.45 13.90 -18.59
N LEU A 55 -2.05 14.86 -17.83
CA LEU A 55 -1.64 15.17 -16.46
C LEU A 55 -1.88 14.00 -15.50
N GLN A 56 -3.06 13.35 -15.59
CA GLN A 56 -3.40 12.20 -14.76
C GLN A 56 -2.45 11.03 -15.02
N TRP A 57 -2.08 10.79 -16.26
CA TRP A 57 -1.09 9.78 -16.62
C TRP A 57 0.28 10.07 -16.02
N PHE A 58 0.74 11.33 -16.09
CA PHE A 58 2.02 11.74 -15.48
C PHE A 58 2.04 11.51 -13.96
N ILE A 59 1.00 11.94 -13.25
CA ILE A 59 0.87 11.76 -11.80
C ILE A 59 0.94 10.28 -11.44
N TYR A 60 0.21 9.44 -12.16
CA TYR A 60 0.22 7.99 -11.97
C TYR A 60 1.61 7.40 -12.21
N LEU A 61 2.25 7.69 -13.34
CA LEU A 61 3.57 7.16 -13.70
C LEU A 61 4.64 7.55 -12.68
N ILE A 62 4.65 8.81 -12.24
CA ILE A 62 5.59 9.29 -11.23
C ILE A 62 5.36 8.56 -9.90
N SER A 63 4.12 8.36 -9.48
CA SER A 63 3.80 7.60 -8.26
C SER A 63 4.34 6.17 -8.31
N GLN A 64 4.24 5.51 -9.48
CA GLN A 64 4.79 4.17 -9.70
C GLN A 64 6.31 4.14 -9.55
N VAL A 65 6.99 5.13 -10.16
CA VAL A 65 8.44 5.27 -10.06
C VAL A 65 8.88 5.45 -8.62
N PHE A 66 8.18 6.27 -7.83
CA PHE A 66 8.49 6.46 -6.41
C PHE A 66 8.35 5.17 -5.61
N ILE A 67 7.28 4.41 -5.79
CA ILE A 67 7.06 3.14 -5.08
C ILE A 67 8.13 2.11 -5.47
N ALA A 68 8.38 1.94 -6.77
CA ALA A 68 9.42 1.03 -7.26
C ALA A 68 10.80 1.41 -6.70
N PHE A 69 11.13 2.71 -6.71
CA PHE A 69 12.38 3.23 -6.17
C PHE A 69 12.51 2.98 -4.66
N ALA A 70 11.44 3.17 -3.89
CA ALA A 70 11.43 2.87 -2.45
C ALA A 70 11.72 1.39 -2.17
N ILE A 71 11.05 0.48 -2.87
CA ILE A 71 11.24 -0.97 -2.72
C ILE A 71 12.67 -1.38 -3.07
N VAL A 72 13.16 -0.93 -4.23
CA VAL A 72 14.52 -1.26 -4.71
C VAL A 72 15.58 -0.73 -3.74
N SER A 73 15.46 0.54 -3.32
CA SER A 73 16.44 1.16 -2.43
C SER A 73 16.47 0.49 -1.06
N THR A 74 15.31 0.17 -0.47
CA THR A 74 15.23 -0.48 0.85
C THR A 74 15.86 -1.86 0.81
N THR A 75 15.52 -2.66 -0.19
CA THR A 75 16.06 -4.01 -0.37
C THR A 75 17.55 -3.97 -0.68
N PHE A 76 18.01 -2.97 -1.44
CA PHE A 76 19.43 -2.78 -1.76
C PHE A 76 20.27 -2.42 -0.51
N ILE A 77 19.78 -1.52 0.36
CA ILE A 77 20.44 -1.17 1.61
C ILE A 77 20.59 -2.40 2.52
N GLN A 78 19.55 -3.24 2.62
CA GLN A 78 19.64 -4.47 3.40
C GLN A 78 20.61 -5.49 2.78
N LEU A 79 20.63 -5.59 1.47
CA LEU A 79 21.58 -6.43 0.74
C LEU A 79 23.03 -6.02 1.03
N LEU A 80 23.35 -4.72 0.95
CA LEU A 80 24.69 -4.22 1.22
C LEU A 80 25.16 -4.59 2.62
N LYS A 81 24.31 -4.44 3.65
CA LYS A 81 24.63 -4.86 5.02
C LYS A 81 24.94 -6.35 5.11
N TYR A 82 24.20 -7.18 4.39
CA TYR A 82 24.40 -8.63 4.38
C TYR A 82 25.71 -9.02 3.65
N ILE A 83 26.02 -8.36 2.52
CA ILE A 83 27.24 -8.60 1.73
C ILE A 83 28.49 -8.23 2.54
N ASP A 84 28.44 -7.16 3.31
CA ASP A 84 29.56 -6.71 4.14
C ASP A 84 29.89 -7.72 5.24
N GLN A 85 28.91 -8.43 5.77
CA GLN A 85 29.07 -9.50 6.78
C GLN A 85 29.53 -10.85 6.21
N SER A 86 29.43 -11.08 4.89
CA SER A 86 29.72 -12.38 4.30
C SER A 86 31.20 -12.51 3.87
N GLN A 87 31.84 -13.64 4.18
CA GLN A 87 33.28 -13.86 3.95
C GLN A 87 33.62 -14.46 2.58
N THR A 88 32.68 -15.12 1.89
CA THR A 88 32.97 -15.87 0.65
C THR A 88 32.41 -15.17 -0.60
N LEU A 89 33.26 -15.02 -1.64
CA LEU A 89 32.90 -14.39 -2.90
C LEU A 89 31.71 -15.06 -3.60
N ILE A 90 31.68 -16.39 -3.59
CA ILE A 90 30.63 -17.18 -4.22
C ILE A 90 29.26 -16.88 -3.59
N LEU A 91 29.22 -16.79 -2.25
CA LEU A 91 27.98 -16.44 -1.54
C LEU A 91 27.51 -15.04 -1.89
N LYS A 92 28.43 -14.06 -2.02
CA LYS A 92 28.10 -12.69 -2.45
C LYS A 92 27.44 -12.65 -3.83
N VAL A 93 28.02 -13.32 -4.81
CA VAL A 93 27.49 -13.37 -6.19
C VAL A 93 26.12 -14.04 -6.24
N THR A 94 25.96 -15.18 -5.53
CA THR A 94 24.68 -15.91 -5.49
C THR A 94 23.58 -15.05 -4.85
N VAL A 95 23.87 -14.37 -3.74
CA VAL A 95 22.91 -13.52 -3.04
C VAL A 95 22.52 -12.30 -3.90
N VAL A 96 23.47 -11.68 -4.60
CA VAL A 96 23.19 -10.59 -5.55
C VAL A 96 22.29 -11.06 -6.69
N GLY A 97 22.56 -12.25 -7.26
CA GLY A 97 21.73 -12.83 -8.32
C GLY A 97 20.28 -13.07 -7.85
N LEU A 98 20.12 -13.72 -6.69
CA LEU A 98 18.79 -13.95 -6.08
C LEU A 98 18.07 -12.65 -5.76
N PHE A 99 18.79 -11.63 -5.35
CA PHE A 99 18.26 -10.31 -5.07
C PHE A 99 17.64 -9.65 -6.31
N PHE A 100 18.32 -9.67 -7.46
CA PHE A 100 17.76 -9.10 -8.70
C PHE A 100 16.49 -9.85 -9.14
N VAL A 101 16.48 -11.17 -9.00
CA VAL A 101 15.30 -11.99 -9.29
C VAL A 101 14.15 -11.64 -8.34
N ALA A 102 14.43 -11.54 -7.04
CA ALA A 102 13.43 -11.17 -6.04
C ALA A 102 12.85 -9.77 -6.28
N ILE A 103 13.68 -8.77 -6.57
CA ILE A 103 13.22 -7.41 -6.91
C ILE A 103 12.32 -7.43 -8.14
N TYR A 104 12.72 -8.14 -9.19
CA TYR A 104 11.92 -8.24 -10.41
C TYR A 104 10.49 -8.72 -10.10
N PHE A 105 10.36 -9.78 -9.30
CA PHE A 105 9.05 -10.31 -8.91
C PHE A 105 8.29 -9.38 -7.94
N VAL A 106 8.95 -8.83 -6.93
CA VAL A 106 8.31 -7.94 -5.95
C VAL A 106 7.77 -6.68 -6.63
N VAL A 107 8.59 -6.03 -7.46
CA VAL A 107 8.15 -4.85 -8.22
C VAL A 107 7.03 -5.23 -9.19
N GLY A 108 7.14 -6.37 -9.90
CA GLY A 108 6.10 -6.85 -10.80
C GLY A 108 4.76 -7.11 -10.11
N ILE A 109 4.77 -7.77 -8.95
CA ILE A 109 3.56 -8.03 -8.15
C ILE A 109 2.97 -6.69 -7.65
N CYS A 110 3.80 -5.78 -7.16
CA CYS A 110 3.33 -4.44 -6.80
C CYS A 110 2.65 -3.73 -7.98
N LEU A 111 3.23 -3.81 -9.17
CA LEU A 111 2.65 -3.22 -10.39
C LEU A 111 1.31 -3.87 -10.77
N ILE A 112 1.12 -5.17 -10.55
CA ILE A 112 -0.16 -5.85 -10.76
C ILE A 112 -1.23 -5.25 -9.86
N TYR A 113 -0.95 -5.16 -8.53
CA TYR A 113 -1.90 -4.59 -7.57
C TYR A 113 -2.21 -3.12 -7.87
N ILE A 114 -1.19 -2.34 -8.21
CA ILE A 114 -1.36 -0.93 -8.52
C ILE A 114 -2.15 -0.75 -9.82
N ASN A 115 -1.96 -1.60 -10.82
CA ASN A 115 -2.75 -1.57 -12.05
C ASN A 115 -4.22 -1.95 -11.79
N GLN A 116 -4.51 -2.80 -10.81
CA GLN A 116 -5.89 -3.07 -10.37
C GLN A 116 -6.52 -1.82 -9.73
N ILE A 117 -5.78 -1.15 -8.83
CA ILE A 117 -6.21 0.14 -8.25
C ILE A 117 -6.44 1.17 -9.37
N TYR A 118 -5.55 1.19 -10.36
CA TYR A 118 -5.66 2.12 -11.47
C TYR A 118 -6.86 1.83 -12.39
N LYS A 119 -7.11 0.56 -12.73
CA LYS A 119 -8.32 0.17 -13.48
C LYS A 119 -9.56 0.68 -12.78
N PHE A 120 -9.63 0.48 -11.46
CA PHE A 120 -10.70 1.02 -10.64
C PHE A 120 -10.80 2.55 -10.70
N LEU A 121 -9.68 3.27 -10.53
CA LEU A 121 -9.66 4.74 -10.64
C LEU A 121 -10.12 5.22 -12.03
N TYR A 122 -9.88 4.43 -13.07
CA TYR A 122 -10.31 4.75 -14.44
C TYR A 122 -11.82 4.57 -14.63
N GLU A 123 -12.42 3.59 -13.97
CA GLU A 123 -13.85 3.29 -14.01
C GLU A 123 -14.71 4.33 -13.28
N ILE A 124 -14.10 5.20 -12.45
CA ILE A 124 -14.82 6.32 -11.83
C ILE A 124 -15.13 7.37 -12.91
N GLU A 125 -16.41 7.58 -13.20
CA GLU A 125 -16.86 8.59 -14.18
C GLU A 125 -16.63 10.01 -13.69
N ASP A 126 -16.79 10.25 -12.37
CA ASP A 126 -16.62 11.58 -11.80
C ASP A 126 -15.16 12.04 -11.82
N THR A 127 -14.88 12.94 -12.73
CA THR A 127 -13.52 13.50 -12.96
C THR A 127 -12.92 14.14 -11.70
N THR A 128 -13.75 14.75 -10.84
CA THR A 128 -13.30 15.36 -9.58
C THR A 128 -12.84 14.32 -8.59
N THR A 129 -13.64 13.30 -8.32
CA THR A 129 -13.27 12.19 -7.41
C THR A 129 -12.05 11.43 -7.91
N LYS A 130 -11.96 11.21 -9.21
CA LYS A 130 -10.80 10.59 -9.86
C LYS A 130 -9.52 11.40 -9.63
N THR A 131 -9.59 12.71 -9.81
CA THR A 131 -8.44 13.62 -9.60
C THR A 131 -8.05 13.68 -8.13
N ASP A 132 -9.03 13.79 -7.22
CA ASP A 132 -8.79 13.79 -5.77
C ASP A 132 -8.05 12.52 -5.33
N LEU A 133 -8.45 11.34 -5.81
CA LEU A 133 -7.80 10.06 -5.52
C LEU A 133 -6.40 9.95 -6.10
N LEU A 134 -6.18 10.42 -7.33
CA LEU A 134 -4.84 10.42 -7.95
C LEU A 134 -3.87 11.33 -7.18
N ILE A 135 -4.32 12.52 -6.77
CA ILE A 135 -3.51 13.45 -5.96
C ILE A 135 -3.17 12.81 -4.61
N SER A 136 -4.16 12.24 -3.93
CA SER A 136 -3.94 11.56 -2.67
C SER A 136 -2.96 10.40 -2.79
N TYR A 137 -3.12 9.54 -3.79
CA TYR A 137 -2.23 8.44 -4.09
C TYR A 137 -0.79 8.91 -4.35
N PHE A 138 -0.63 10.01 -5.09
CA PHE A 138 0.67 10.63 -5.33
C PHE A 138 1.32 11.12 -4.03
N ILE A 139 0.57 11.83 -3.18
CA ILE A 139 1.07 12.30 -1.88
C ILE A 139 1.52 11.12 -1.01
N ILE A 140 0.70 10.06 -0.91
CA ILE A 140 1.04 8.85 -0.17
C ILE A 140 2.32 8.22 -0.70
N SER A 141 2.44 8.04 -2.02
CA SER A 141 3.60 7.39 -2.64
C SER A 141 4.90 8.16 -2.40
N VAL A 142 4.87 9.49 -2.52
CA VAL A 142 6.01 10.37 -2.23
C VAL A 142 6.40 10.28 -0.76
N TYR A 143 5.44 10.44 0.16
CA TYR A 143 5.75 10.46 1.59
C TYR A 143 6.22 9.09 2.11
N MET A 144 5.65 7.99 1.64
CA MET A 144 6.14 6.65 1.95
C MET A 144 7.57 6.47 1.46
N THR A 145 7.88 6.96 0.27
CA THR A 145 9.25 6.91 -0.29
C THR A 145 10.22 7.73 0.56
N VAL A 146 9.85 8.96 0.93
CA VAL A 146 10.68 9.83 1.77
C VAL A 146 10.86 9.24 3.17
N LEU A 147 9.81 8.68 3.76
CA LEU A 147 9.86 8.01 5.07
C LEU A 147 10.91 6.88 5.09
N VAL A 148 10.93 6.07 4.04
CA VAL A 148 11.77 4.87 3.96
C VAL A 148 13.22 5.21 3.58
N ILE A 149 13.42 6.09 2.59
CA ILE A 149 14.75 6.35 2.02
C ILE A 149 15.43 7.54 2.71
N PHE A 150 14.67 8.57 3.06
CA PHE A 150 15.16 9.82 3.60
C PHE A 150 14.56 10.15 4.97
N PRO A 151 14.73 9.29 6.01
CA PRO A 151 14.08 9.48 7.31
C PRO A 151 14.50 10.77 8.03
N LYS A 152 15.67 11.33 7.75
CA LYS A 152 16.09 12.64 8.28
C LYS A 152 15.27 13.78 7.69
N GLN A 153 15.17 13.86 6.36
CA GLN A 153 14.38 14.86 5.65
C GLN A 153 12.89 14.75 5.99
N PHE A 154 12.41 13.53 6.20
CA PHE A 154 11.04 13.29 6.67
C PHE A 154 10.80 13.97 8.03
N ARG A 155 11.74 13.82 8.98
CA ARG A 155 11.64 14.44 10.31
C ARG A 155 11.79 15.95 10.28
N GLU A 156 12.73 16.47 9.52
CA GLU A 156 12.99 17.90 9.43
C GLU A 156 11.81 18.68 8.82
N ASN A 157 11.11 18.07 7.87
CA ASN A 157 9.97 18.68 7.17
C ASN A 157 8.61 18.26 7.75
N TYR A 158 8.53 17.89 9.03
CA TYR A 158 7.31 17.34 9.63
C TYR A 158 6.08 18.27 9.52
N LYS A 159 6.26 19.59 9.58
CA LYS A 159 5.14 20.56 9.50
C LYS A 159 4.48 20.55 8.11
N SER A 160 5.25 20.66 7.05
CA SER A 160 4.75 20.59 5.67
C SER A 160 4.22 19.20 5.34
N GLY A 161 4.91 18.15 5.81
CA GLY A 161 4.49 16.77 5.66
C GLY A 161 3.15 16.49 6.33
N LEU A 162 2.93 17.03 7.53
CA LEU A 162 1.67 16.89 8.25
C LEU A 162 0.50 17.52 7.47
N VAL A 163 0.69 18.71 6.89
CA VAL A 163 -0.33 19.36 6.05
C VAL A 163 -0.68 18.46 4.85
N GLY A 164 0.32 17.94 4.13
CA GLY A 164 0.07 17.06 2.99
C GLY A 164 -0.59 15.73 3.39
N ALA A 165 -0.23 15.16 4.56
CA ALA A 165 -0.88 13.95 5.07
C ALA A 165 -2.36 14.20 5.40
N PHE A 166 -2.70 15.36 5.97
CA PHE A 166 -4.10 15.75 6.20
C PHE A 166 -4.87 16.03 4.90
N VAL A 167 -4.22 16.63 3.90
CA VAL A 167 -4.83 16.81 2.57
C VAL A 167 -5.15 15.44 1.96
N SER A 168 -4.18 14.52 1.97
CA SER A 168 -4.38 13.15 1.48
C SER A 168 -5.50 12.43 2.24
N TYR A 169 -5.51 12.53 3.56
CA TYR A 169 -6.57 11.98 4.41
C TYR A 169 -7.96 12.51 4.03
N TYR A 170 -8.08 13.85 3.92
CA TYR A 170 -9.35 14.49 3.55
C TYR A 170 -9.85 14.06 2.16
N LEU A 171 -8.97 14.01 1.16
CA LEU A 171 -9.31 13.60 -0.20
C LEU A 171 -9.78 12.13 -0.23
N ASN A 172 -9.10 11.24 0.50
CA ASN A 172 -9.48 9.83 0.58
C ASN A 172 -10.81 9.63 1.30
N LEU A 173 -11.02 10.34 2.43
CA LEU A 173 -12.27 10.25 3.19
C LEU A 173 -13.45 10.80 2.39
N LYS A 174 -13.26 11.94 1.72
CA LYS A 174 -14.27 12.54 0.81
C LYS A 174 -14.65 11.57 -0.31
N ALA A 175 -13.66 10.95 -0.94
CA ALA A 175 -13.88 9.98 -2.01
C ALA A 175 -14.61 8.73 -1.49
N LEU A 176 -14.20 8.19 -0.32
CA LEU A 176 -14.85 7.04 0.32
C LEU A 176 -16.33 7.33 0.59
N VAL A 177 -16.63 8.46 1.25
CA VAL A 177 -18.01 8.87 1.56
C VAL A 177 -18.84 9.02 0.28
N LYS A 178 -18.27 9.66 -0.75
CA LYS A 178 -18.98 9.94 -2.01
C LYS A 178 -19.30 8.65 -2.76
N ILE A 179 -18.34 7.73 -2.90
CA ILE A 179 -18.52 6.46 -3.62
C ILE A 179 -19.50 5.55 -2.87
N MET A 180 -19.41 5.49 -1.54
CA MET A 180 -20.32 4.67 -0.74
C MET A 180 -21.75 5.21 -0.72
N ARG A 181 -21.93 6.53 -0.81
CA ARG A 181 -23.26 7.17 -0.82
C ARG A 181 -23.93 7.12 -2.19
N SER A 182 -23.17 7.06 -3.26
CA SER A 182 -23.67 7.07 -4.63
C SER A 182 -22.88 6.06 -5.47
N PRO A 183 -23.15 4.76 -5.35
CA PRO A 183 -22.40 3.70 -6.03
C PRO A 183 -22.43 3.80 -7.55
N HIS A 184 -23.47 4.40 -8.13
CA HIS A 184 -23.61 4.66 -9.57
C HIS A 184 -22.52 5.58 -10.16
N ILE A 185 -21.77 6.31 -9.31
CA ILE A 185 -20.66 7.14 -9.76
C ILE A 185 -19.45 6.29 -10.23
N ALA A 186 -19.41 5.03 -9.80
CA ALA A 186 -18.45 4.05 -10.26
C ALA A 186 -19.19 3.09 -11.19
N ASP A 187 -19.23 3.44 -12.47
CA ASP A 187 -19.88 2.63 -13.51
C ASP A 187 -18.99 1.40 -13.79
N PHE A 188 -19.28 0.31 -13.06
CA PHE A 188 -18.66 -0.98 -13.26
C PHE A 188 -19.41 -1.75 -14.36
N GLU A 189 -19.62 -1.14 -15.52
CA GLU A 189 -20.12 -1.80 -16.71
C GLU A 189 -19.12 -2.85 -17.24
N SER A 190 -19.19 -4.03 -16.65
CA SER A 190 -18.93 -5.24 -17.38
C SER A 190 -20.16 -6.14 -17.22
N GLU A 191 -20.99 -6.20 -18.28
CA GLU A 191 -22.14 -7.11 -18.43
C GLU A 191 -23.34 -6.87 -17.49
N GLY A 192 -23.84 -5.62 -17.37
CA GLY A 192 -25.22 -5.40 -16.93
C GLY A 192 -25.54 -5.69 -15.46
N ARG A 193 -24.57 -5.95 -14.60
CA ARG A 193 -24.72 -6.01 -13.14
C ARG A 193 -23.55 -5.34 -12.48
N ILE A 194 -23.81 -4.25 -11.73
CA ILE A 194 -22.85 -3.69 -10.79
C ILE A 194 -22.52 -4.80 -9.78
N GLY A 195 -21.38 -5.44 -9.96
CA GLY A 195 -21.04 -6.56 -9.09
C GLY A 195 -20.75 -6.04 -7.68
N ILE A 196 -21.55 -6.41 -6.68
CA ILE A 196 -21.31 -6.17 -5.23
C ILE A 196 -19.84 -6.45 -4.85
N LYS A 197 -19.20 -7.38 -5.55
CA LYS A 197 -17.78 -7.72 -5.39
C LYS A 197 -16.85 -6.56 -5.75
N SER A 198 -17.16 -5.78 -6.79
CA SER A 198 -16.35 -4.65 -7.24
C SER A 198 -16.43 -3.49 -6.26
N ILE A 199 -17.63 -3.14 -5.77
CA ILE A 199 -17.80 -2.05 -4.79
C ILE A 199 -17.10 -2.38 -3.48
N ARG A 200 -17.18 -3.61 -3.00
CA ARG A 200 -16.48 -4.04 -1.78
C ARG A 200 -14.96 -3.93 -1.93
N MET A 201 -14.40 -4.32 -3.08
CA MET A 201 -12.96 -4.22 -3.32
C MET A 201 -12.49 -2.77 -3.31
N VAL A 202 -13.26 -1.88 -3.93
CA VAL A 202 -13.03 -0.44 -3.94
C VAL A 202 -13.01 0.14 -2.54
N ALA A 203 -14.02 -0.18 -1.77
CA ALA A 203 -14.15 0.32 -0.41
C ALA A 203 -12.96 -0.12 0.47
N VAL A 204 -12.49 -1.36 0.33
CA VAL A 204 -11.29 -1.86 1.02
C VAL A 204 -10.03 -1.09 0.60
N ILE A 205 -9.87 -0.79 -0.69
CA ILE A 205 -8.72 -0.01 -1.18
C ILE A 205 -8.75 1.42 -0.63
N LEU A 206 -9.90 2.07 -0.67
CA LEU A 206 -10.06 3.43 -0.13
C LEU A 206 -9.84 3.47 1.38
N LEU A 207 -10.35 2.48 2.11
CA LEU A 207 -10.11 2.33 3.54
C LEU A 207 -8.62 2.17 3.83
N ALA A 208 -7.90 1.36 3.07
CA ALA A 208 -6.46 1.20 3.20
C ALA A 208 -5.72 2.53 2.94
N MET A 209 -6.13 3.31 1.94
CA MET A 209 -5.55 4.64 1.67
C MET A 209 -5.82 5.63 2.81
N VAL A 210 -7.00 5.60 3.43
CA VAL A 210 -7.31 6.40 4.64
C VAL A 210 -6.39 6.00 5.80
N ILE A 211 -6.24 4.71 6.08
CA ILE A 211 -5.36 4.21 7.16
C ILE A 211 -3.90 4.62 6.91
N ILE A 212 -3.41 4.49 5.68
CA ILE A 212 -2.03 4.90 5.34
C ILE A 212 -1.84 6.42 5.50
N SER A 213 -2.83 7.23 5.12
CA SER A 213 -2.77 8.69 5.32
C SER A 213 -2.72 9.05 6.81
N LEU A 214 -3.51 8.39 7.65
CA LEU A 214 -3.48 8.55 9.11
C LEU A 214 -2.14 8.08 9.71
N PHE A 215 -1.61 6.97 9.24
CA PHE A 215 -0.29 6.48 9.64
C PHE A 215 0.81 7.51 9.32
N LEU A 216 0.82 8.08 8.12
CA LEU A 216 1.77 9.13 7.76
C LEU A 216 1.63 10.36 8.67
N ALA A 217 0.41 10.78 8.99
CA ALA A 217 0.16 11.87 9.91
C ALA A 217 0.69 11.55 11.33
N VAL A 218 0.49 10.33 11.83
CA VAL A 218 1.07 9.85 13.10
C VAL A 218 2.60 9.88 13.07
N CYS A 219 3.23 9.45 11.96
CA CYS A 219 4.68 9.52 11.80
C CYS A 219 5.21 10.95 11.82
N PHE A 220 4.52 11.90 11.16
CA PHE A 220 4.89 13.30 11.18
C PHE A 220 4.70 13.93 12.57
N VAL A 221 3.64 13.58 13.29
CA VAL A 221 3.44 14.02 14.68
C VAL A 221 4.55 13.47 15.55
N ASN A 222 4.90 12.18 15.44
CA ASN A 222 6.02 11.60 16.19
C ASN A 222 7.37 12.28 15.87
N SER A 223 7.54 12.75 14.65
CA SER A 223 8.74 13.47 14.20
C SER A 223 8.86 14.89 14.78
N SER A 224 7.82 15.43 15.40
CA SER A 224 7.82 16.79 15.98
C SER A 224 8.66 16.93 17.25
N GLY A 225 8.99 15.83 17.93
CA GLY A 225 9.82 15.86 19.14
C GLY A 225 9.90 14.54 19.88
N TRP A 226 10.85 14.47 20.83
CA TRP A 226 11.03 13.33 21.74
C TRP A 226 9.85 13.24 22.73
N GLY A 227 9.44 12.02 23.05
CA GLY A 227 8.40 11.79 24.04
C GLY A 227 6.97 12.04 23.58
N VAL A 228 6.72 12.00 22.27
CA VAL A 228 5.36 12.11 21.70
C VAL A 228 4.54 10.85 22.01
N TYR A 229 5.18 9.69 21.96
CA TYR A 229 4.64 8.38 22.36
C TYR A 229 5.58 7.70 23.35
N ILE A 230 5.04 6.86 24.25
CA ILE A 230 5.85 6.04 25.17
C ILE A 230 6.69 5.04 24.36
N GLY A 231 7.95 4.84 24.77
CA GLY A 231 8.83 3.80 24.23
C GLY A 231 9.59 4.17 22.95
N ASN A 232 9.50 5.41 22.47
CA ASN A 232 10.16 5.84 21.21
C ASN A 232 9.88 4.87 20.05
N PRO A 233 8.65 4.71 19.62
CA PRO A 233 8.24 3.70 18.65
C PRO A 233 8.92 3.88 17.29
N THR A 234 9.26 2.77 16.66
CA THR A 234 9.71 2.72 15.26
C THR A 234 8.56 3.06 14.30
N PHE A 235 8.85 3.25 13.03
CA PHE A 235 7.79 3.47 12.04
C PHE A 235 6.84 2.28 11.92
N PHE A 236 7.35 1.05 12.11
CA PHE A 236 6.50 -0.14 12.13
C PHE A 236 5.58 -0.18 13.36
N ASP A 237 6.09 0.22 14.52
CA ASP A 237 5.28 0.32 15.74
C ASP A 237 4.19 1.38 15.60
N LEU A 238 4.47 2.50 14.92
CA LEU A 238 3.47 3.52 14.62
C LEU A 238 2.42 3.04 13.60
N PHE A 239 2.82 2.21 12.64
CA PHE A 239 1.86 1.57 11.72
C PHE A 239 0.95 0.62 12.49
N TYR A 240 1.52 -0.26 13.29
CA TYR A 240 0.79 -1.15 14.19
C TYR A 240 -0.17 -0.37 15.08
N TYR A 241 0.32 0.68 15.77
CA TYR A 241 -0.50 1.57 16.59
C TYR A 241 -1.69 2.16 15.83
N THR A 242 -1.46 2.65 14.60
CA THR A 242 -2.52 3.24 13.78
C THR A 242 -3.59 2.20 13.43
N VAL A 243 -3.16 0.99 13.04
CA VAL A 243 -4.08 -0.10 12.69
C VAL A 243 -4.90 -0.57 13.89
N ILE A 244 -4.27 -0.82 15.05
CA ILE A 244 -4.99 -1.30 16.24
C ILE A 244 -5.91 -0.24 16.84
N THR A 245 -5.52 1.04 16.75
CA THR A 245 -6.38 2.15 17.18
C THR A 245 -7.56 2.32 16.23
N PHE A 246 -7.33 2.21 14.92
CA PHE A 246 -8.39 2.22 13.91
C PHE A 246 -9.33 1.03 14.07
N ALA A 247 -8.82 -0.15 14.36
CA ALA A 247 -9.61 -1.35 14.63
C ALA A 247 -10.30 -1.34 16.01
N THR A 248 -10.12 -0.26 16.79
CA THR A 248 -10.68 -0.08 18.15
C THR A 248 -10.23 -1.10 19.20
N PHE A 249 -9.14 -1.84 18.96
CA PHE A 249 -8.57 -2.79 19.94
C PHE A 249 -7.83 -2.07 21.08
N GLY A 250 -6.96 -1.10 20.76
CA GLY A 250 -6.25 -0.26 21.72
C GLY A 250 -5.55 -1.01 22.85
N TYR A 251 -4.56 -1.87 22.54
CA TYR A 251 -3.85 -2.67 23.54
C TYR A 251 -3.15 -1.86 24.64
N GLY A 252 -2.83 -0.56 24.37
CA GLY A 252 -2.21 0.31 25.37
C GLY A 252 -0.70 0.09 25.55
N ASP A 253 -0.05 -0.63 24.68
CA ASP A 253 1.40 -0.83 24.62
C ASP A 253 2.13 0.39 24.03
N ILE A 254 1.48 1.12 23.13
CA ILE A 254 1.94 2.40 22.60
C ILE A 254 0.93 3.48 23.01
N VAL A 255 1.37 4.41 23.87
CA VAL A 255 0.48 5.42 24.45
C VAL A 255 0.87 6.82 23.98
N PRO A 256 -0.07 7.62 23.43
CA PRO A 256 0.16 9.01 23.08
C PRO A 256 0.29 9.89 24.33
N ILE A 257 1.36 10.67 24.43
CA ILE A 257 1.62 11.56 25.57
C ILE A 257 1.27 12.99 25.21
N SER A 258 1.77 13.47 24.06
CA SER A 258 1.59 14.85 23.66
C SER A 258 0.14 15.16 23.26
N PRO A 259 -0.30 16.42 23.39
CA PRO A 259 -1.64 16.82 22.92
C PRO A 259 -1.89 16.51 21.44
N ALA A 260 -0.87 16.69 20.60
CA ALA A 260 -0.97 16.39 19.17
C ALA A 260 -1.15 14.88 18.90
N ALA A 261 -0.41 14.02 19.64
CA ALA A 261 -0.56 12.57 19.53
C ALA A 261 -1.94 12.10 20.03
N LYS A 262 -2.43 12.66 21.13
CA LYS A 262 -3.78 12.38 21.66
C LYS A 262 -4.86 12.81 20.66
N PHE A 263 -4.69 13.97 20.03
CA PHE A 263 -5.59 14.43 18.96
C PHE A 263 -5.61 13.45 17.78
N MET A 264 -4.44 12.94 17.37
CA MET A 264 -4.35 11.92 16.31
C MET A 264 -5.08 10.64 16.69
N SER A 265 -4.98 10.18 17.94
CA SER A 265 -5.71 9.00 18.42
C SER A 265 -7.22 9.19 18.31
N MET A 266 -7.71 10.36 18.75
CA MET A 266 -9.13 10.73 18.65
C MET A 266 -9.58 10.75 17.18
N LEU A 267 -8.78 11.37 16.30
CA LEU A 267 -9.08 11.44 14.88
C LEU A 267 -9.16 10.05 14.24
N ILE A 268 -8.22 9.15 14.57
CA ILE A 268 -8.21 7.76 14.08
C ILE A 268 -9.49 7.04 14.52
N SER A 269 -9.85 7.13 15.81
CA SER A 269 -11.03 6.45 16.35
C SER A 269 -12.33 6.99 15.77
N MET A 270 -12.46 8.31 15.64
CA MET A 270 -13.63 8.95 15.00
C MET A 270 -13.75 8.54 13.53
N THR A 271 -12.64 8.49 12.81
CA THR A 271 -12.60 8.04 11.40
C THR A 271 -13.05 6.59 11.28
N SER A 272 -12.60 5.72 12.19
CA SER A 272 -12.98 4.31 12.22
C SER A 272 -14.50 4.15 12.37
N ILE A 273 -15.11 4.85 13.33
CA ILE A 273 -16.56 4.80 13.55
C ILE A 273 -17.31 5.29 12.30
N LEU A 274 -16.88 6.40 11.70
CA LEU A 274 -17.47 6.92 10.46
C LEU A 274 -17.37 5.92 9.31
N CYS A 275 -16.20 5.33 9.10
CA CYS A 275 -15.99 4.32 8.05
C CYS A 275 -16.87 3.10 8.27
N LEU A 276 -16.94 2.59 9.50
CA LEU A 276 -17.79 1.44 9.83
C LEU A 276 -19.27 1.72 9.57
N THR A 277 -19.75 2.89 10.00
CA THR A 277 -21.15 3.31 9.80
C THR A 277 -21.50 3.42 8.32
N ILE A 278 -20.64 4.05 7.52
CA ILE A 278 -20.83 4.20 6.07
C ILE A 278 -20.82 2.84 5.37
N PHE A 279 -19.92 1.94 5.79
CA PHE A 279 -19.82 0.59 5.25
C PHE A 279 -21.08 -0.22 5.52
N MET A 280 -21.55 -0.21 6.77
CA MET A 280 -22.79 -0.92 7.15
C MET A 280 -24.01 -0.37 6.42
N SER A 281 -24.12 0.96 6.32
CA SER A 281 -25.22 1.60 5.58
C SER A 281 -25.22 1.23 4.10
N SER A 282 -24.04 1.16 3.48
CA SER A 282 -23.92 0.78 2.07
C SER A 282 -24.29 -0.68 1.80
N ILE A 283 -23.97 -1.59 2.73
CA ILE A 283 -24.32 -3.02 2.57
C ILE A 283 -25.83 -3.23 2.74
N LEU A 284 -26.43 -2.63 3.77
CA LEU A 284 -27.87 -2.80 4.05
C LEU A 284 -28.74 -2.15 2.96
N GLY A 285 -28.34 -1.01 2.40
CA GLY A 285 -29.06 -0.36 1.32
C GLY A 285 -29.09 -1.14 -0.01
N TYR A 286 -28.15 -2.07 -0.21
CA TYR A 286 -28.12 -2.93 -1.41
C TYR A 286 -29.03 -4.15 -1.30
N GLU A 287 -29.27 -4.68 -0.09
CA GLU A 287 -30.18 -5.81 0.10
C GLU A 287 -31.66 -5.43 -0.16
N GLU A 288 -32.04 -4.16 0.05
CA GLU A 288 -33.41 -3.69 -0.22
C GLU A 288 -33.71 -3.50 -1.71
N GLU A 289 -32.71 -3.27 -2.59
CA GLU A 289 -32.92 -3.11 -4.04
C GLU A 289 -33.05 -4.45 -4.80
N ASP A 290 -32.51 -5.54 -4.26
CA ASP A 290 -32.57 -6.86 -4.90
C ASP A 290 -33.89 -7.60 -4.62
N ASP A 291 -34.75 -7.10 -3.72
CA ASP A 291 -36.07 -7.71 -3.36
C ASP A 291 -37.28 -7.09 -4.12
N TYR A 292 -37.03 -6.17 -5.08
CA TYR A 292 -38.07 -5.60 -5.96
C TYR A 292 -37.73 -5.87 -7.43
#